data_7256421994f9329732518de3af51d6c4
#
_entry.id   7256421994f9329732518de3af51d6c4
#
_cell.length_a   1.000
_cell.length_b   1.000
_cell.length_c   1.000
_cell.angle_alpha   90.00
_cell.angle_beta   90.00
_cell.angle_gamma   90.00
#
_symmetry.space_group_name_H-M   'P 1'
#
loop_
_entity.id
_entity.type
_entity.pdbx_description
1 polymer ?
#
loop_
_entity_poly.entity_id
_entity_poly.type
_entity_poly.pdbx_seq_one_letter_code
_entity_poly.pdbx_strand_id
1 'polypeptide(L)'
;MILDYAQIMAMGFRIGRDIPHATVELAIETAEMYYVKPSVDTETYETLITLESDSPLLVGGEYTDSKGRKHYVTGMRKALAHIAYAELLRMNINATTFGSVQKTDDSSENVNPTANIKYHLAVGLQYAREVVVALGAKWAATTGVNRESYYTRRKEGAWR
;
A
#
# COMPACT_ATOMS: atom_id res chain seq x y z
N MET A 1 -7.48 -10.11 -4.81
CA MET A 1 -7.08 -8.79 -4.23
C MET A 1 -7.06 -8.93 -2.71
N ILE A 2 -5.95 -8.59 -2.08
CA ILE A 2 -5.71 -8.82 -0.64
C ILE A 2 -6.40 -7.75 0.23
N LEU A 3 -6.53 -6.53 -0.28
CA LEU A 3 -7.14 -5.37 0.37
C LEU A 3 -8.27 -4.82 -0.53
N ASP A 4 -9.39 -4.41 0.06
CA ASP A 4 -10.49 -3.75 -0.63
C ASP A 4 -10.73 -2.32 -0.13
N TYR A 5 -11.63 -1.60 -0.82
CA TYR A 5 -11.98 -0.22 -0.50
C TYR A 5 -12.53 -0.05 0.92
N ALA A 6 -13.43 -0.92 1.34
CA ALA A 6 -14.05 -0.81 2.66
C ALA A 6 -13.02 -1.00 3.79
N GLN A 7 -12.08 -1.92 3.57
CA GLN A 7 -11.02 -2.22 4.53
C GLN A 7 -10.04 -1.04 4.67
N ILE A 8 -9.58 -0.42 3.57
CA ILE A 8 -8.67 0.72 3.67
C ILE A 8 -9.35 1.93 4.32
N MET A 9 -10.64 2.17 4.02
CA MET A 9 -11.40 3.25 4.64
C MET A 9 -11.58 3.03 6.15
N ALA A 10 -11.73 1.78 6.60
CA ALA A 10 -11.84 1.43 8.02
C ALA A 10 -10.52 1.58 8.79
N MET A 11 -9.37 1.61 8.12
CA MET A 11 -8.05 1.73 8.77
C MET A 11 -7.69 3.14 9.24
N GLY A 12 -8.56 4.13 9.01
CA GLY A 12 -8.38 5.50 9.52
C GLY A 12 -7.38 6.36 8.74
N PHE A 13 -7.02 5.98 7.53
CA PHE A 13 -6.27 6.86 6.64
C PHE A 13 -7.12 8.09 6.26
N ARG A 14 -6.48 9.26 6.18
CA ARG A 14 -7.16 10.50 5.79
C ARG A 14 -7.41 10.53 4.29
N ILE A 15 -8.36 9.73 3.84
CA ILE A 15 -8.83 9.69 2.46
C ILE A 15 -10.09 10.56 2.37
N GLY A 16 -10.07 11.58 1.51
CA GLY A 16 -11.19 12.50 1.33
C GLY A 16 -12.43 11.78 0.79
N ARG A 17 -13.60 12.13 1.30
CA ARG A 17 -14.88 11.51 0.88
C ARG A 17 -15.27 11.80 -0.57
N ASP A 18 -14.69 12.84 -1.13
CA ASP A 18 -14.87 13.29 -2.51
C ASP A 18 -14.00 12.53 -3.52
N ILE A 19 -13.11 11.66 -3.03
CA ILE A 19 -12.27 10.85 -3.91
C ILE A 19 -13.09 9.71 -4.49
N PRO A 20 -13.13 9.59 -5.83
CA PRO A 20 -13.86 8.51 -6.45
C PRO A 20 -13.39 7.15 -5.96
N HIS A 21 -14.35 6.26 -5.66
CA HIS A 21 -14.09 4.87 -5.25
C HIS A 21 -13.09 4.17 -6.19
N ALA A 22 -13.29 4.30 -7.50
CA ALA A 22 -12.41 3.74 -8.52
C ALA A 22 -10.95 4.23 -8.42
N THR A 23 -10.72 5.43 -7.92
CA THR A 23 -9.37 5.97 -7.73
C THR A 23 -8.66 5.30 -6.56
N VAL A 24 -9.41 5.04 -5.48
CA VAL A 24 -8.86 4.32 -4.32
C VAL A 24 -8.58 2.87 -4.69
N GLU A 25 -9.47 2.21 -5.43
CA GLU A 25 -9.26 0.85 -5.93
C GLU A 25 -8.04 0.76 -6.85
N LEU A 26 -7.85 1.73 -7.74
CA LEU A 26 -6.66 1.80 -8.58
C LEU A 26 -5.37 1.93 -7.76
N ALA A 27 -5.39 2.70 -6.69
CA ALA A 27 -4.23 2.82 -5.80
C ALA A 27 -3.94 1.50 -5.07
N ILE A 28 -4.98 0.78 -4.62
CA ILE A 28 -4.85 -0.54 -4.00
C ILE A 28 -4.28 -1.55 -5.00
N GLU A 29 -4.84 -1.60 -6.21
CA GLU A 29 -4.35 -2.46 -7.29
C GLU A 29 -2.88 -2.15 -7.62
N THR A 30 -2.55 -0.87 -7.72
CA THR A 30 -1.17 -0.41 -7.94
C THR A 30 -0.24 -0.88 -6.83
N ALA A 31 -0.66 -0.78 -5.57
CA ALA A 31 0.11 -1.25 -4.42
C ALA A 31 0.38 -2.76 -4.49
N GLU A 32 -0.62 -3.55 -4.82
CA GLU A 32 -0.50 -5.00 -4.92
C GLU A 32 0.35 -5.43 -6.12
N MET A 33 0.07 -4.90 -7.30
CA MET A 33 0.67 -5.36 -8.56
C MET A 33 2.09 -4.85 -8.80
N TYR A 34 2.44 -3.67 -8.30
CA TYR A 34 3.74 -3.06 -8.57
C TYR A 34 4.72 -3.10 -7.40
N TYR A 35 4.24 -3.42 -6.19
CA TYR A 35 5.10 -3.48 -5.02
C TYR A 35 5.17 -4.86 -4.39
N VAL A 36 4.04 -5.51 -4.16
CA VAL A 36 4.02 -6.81 -3.48
C VAL A 36 4.31 -7.93 -4.47
N LYS A 37 3.52 -8.04 -5.53
CA LYS A 37 3.63 -9.14 -6.49
C LYS A 37 5.04 -9.31 -7.11
N PRO A 38 5.75 -8.25 -7.55
CA PRO A 38 7.09 -8.41 -8.10
C PRO A 38 8.18 -8.63 -7.03
N SER A 39 7.85 -8.48 -5.75
CA SER A 39 8.81 -8.64 -4.64
C SER A 39 8.81 -10.03 -4.03
N VAL A 40 7.93 -10.91 -4.48
CA VAL A 40 7.79 -12.30 -4.02
C VAL A 40 7.74 -13.24 -5.24
N ASP A 41 8.01 -14.51 -5.01
CA ASP A 41 7.77 -15.53 -6.03
C ASP A 41 6.26 -15.80 -6.19
N THR A 42 5.90 -16.46 -7.30
CA THR A 42 4.52 -16.75 -7.66
C THR A 42 3.82 -17.59 -6.60
N GLU A 43 4.49 -18.60 -6.03
CA GLU A 43 3.91 -19.49 -5.02
C GLU A 43 3.58 -18.72 -3.73
N THR A 44 4.49 -17.85 -3.29
CA THR A 44 4.25 -16.98 -2.13
C THR A 44 3.09 -16.02 -2.38
N TYR A 45 3.00 -15.44 -3.58
CA TYR A 45 1.89 -14.56 -3.92
C TYR A 45 0.54 -15.31 -3.94
N GLU A 46 0.51 -16.49 -4.56
CA GLU A 46 -0.68 -17.35 -4.56
C GLU A 46 -1.10 -17.75 -3.14
N THR A 47 -0.13 -18.08 -2.29
CA THR A 47 -0.40 -18.33 -0.88
C THR A 47 -1.07 -17.13 -0.22
N LEU A 48 -0.54 -15.92 -0.39
CA LEU A 48 -1.10 -14.70 0.20
C LEU A 48 -2.55 -14.41 -0.23
N ILE A 49 -2.89 -14.64 -1.50
CA ILE A 49 -4.25 -14.38 -2.01
C ILE A 49 -5.27 -15.46 -1.64
N THR A 50 -4.81 -16.63 -1.23
CA THR A 50 -5.67 -17.76 -0.82
C THR A 50 -5.84 -17.88 0.70
N LEU A 51 -5.15 -17.07 1.49
CA LEU A 51 -5.30 -17.06 2.94
C LEU A 51 -6.73 -16.72 3.36
N GLU A 52 -7.18 -17.33 4.45
CA GLU A 52 -8.44 -16.96 5.10
C GLU A 52 -8.43 -15.49 5.53
N SER A 53 -9.59 -14.84 5.45
CA SER A 53 -9.70 -13.39 5.62
C SER A 53 -9.29 -12.89 7.01
N ASP A 54 -9.31 -13.75 8.02
CA ASP A 54 -8.91 -13.48 9.42
C ASP A 54 -7.48 -13.95 9.74
N SER A 55 -6.76 -14.49 8.73
CA SER A 55 -5.38 -14.93 8.92
C SER A 55 -4.52 -13.81 9.52
N PRO A 56 -3.72 -14.10 10.57
CA PRO A 56 -2.78 -13.13 11.14
C PRO A 56 -1.82 -12.52 10.13
N LEU A 57 -1.48 -13.26 9.07
CA LEU A 57 -0.65 -12.76 7.96
C LEU A 57 -1.35 -11.66 7.15
N LEU A 58 -2.69 -11.64 7.13
CA LEU A 58 -3.47 -10.58 6.46
C LEU A 58 -3.85 -9.44 7.40
N VAL A 59 -4.37 -9.76 8.59
CA VAL A 59 -4.94 -8.75 9.50
C VAL A 59 -3.96 -8.25 10.56
N GLY A 60 -2.88 -9.00 10.80
CA GLY A 60 -1.92 -8.76 11.87
C GLY A 60 -2.16 -9.64 13.09
N GLY A 61 -1.10 -9.91 13.83
CA GLY A 61 -1.16 -10.73 15.03
C GLY A 61 0.01 -11.71 15.15
N GLU A 62 -0.15 -12.68 16.05
CA GLU A 62 0.82 -13.76 16.25
C GLU A 62 0.62 -14.85 15.17
N TYR A 63 1.69 -15.18 14.47
CA TYR A 63 1.75 -16.26 13.50
C TYR A 63 2.84 -17.25 13.88
N THR A 64 2.54 -18.53 13.80
CA THR A 64 3.52 -19.61 14.03
C THR A 64 3.92 -20.21 12.68
N ASP A 65 5.21 -20.16 12.37
CA ASP A 65 5.74 -20.70 11.11
C ASP A 65 5.79 -22.24 11.10
N SER A 66 6.11 -22.82 9.96
CA SER A 66 6.22 -24.28 9.78
C SER A 66 7.30 -24.94 10.65
N LYS A 67 8.20 -24.15 11.24
CA LYS A 67 9.25 -24.59 12.16
C LYS A 67 8.87 -24.41 13.63
N GLY A 68 7.62 -24.00 13.91
CA GLY A 68 7.11 -23.76 15.26
C GLY A 68 7.58 -22.44 15.88
N ARG A 69 8.18 -21.52 15.10
CA ARG A 69 8.62 -20.23 15.62
C ARG A 69 7.48 -19.22 15.56
N LYS A 70 7.33 -18.47 16.64
CA LYS A 70 6.33 -17.42 16.73
C LYS A 70 6.85 -16.10 16.14
N HIS A 71 6.05 -15.50 15.29
CA HIS A 71 6.27 -14.19 14.70
C HIS A 71 5.11 -13.27 15.06
N TYR A 72 5.38 -12.02 15.32
CA TYR A 72 4.34 -11.00 15.36
C TYR A 72 4.42 -10.18 14.07
N VAL A 73 3.34 -10.18 13.32
CA VAL A 73 3.27 -9.49 12.02
C VAL A 73 2.21 -8.40 12.06
N THR A 74 2.46 -7.33 11.33
CA THR A 74 1.53 -6.20 11.23
C THR A 74 0.35 -6.50 10.30
N GLY A 75 0.54 -7.45 9.38
CA GLY A 75 -0.46 -7.90 8.42
C GLY A 75 -0.33 -7.24 7.04
N MET A 76 -0.57 -8.05 5.99
CA MET A 76 -0.39 -7.63 4.60
C MET A 76 -1.40 -6.54 4.19
N ARG A 77 -2.63 -6.56 4.72
CA ARG A 77 -3.64 -5.52 4.44
C ARG A 77 -3.17 -4.15 4.90
N LYS A 78 -2.57 -4.06 6.09
CA LYS A 78 -2.05 -2.79 6.59
C LYS A 78 -0.82 -2.33 5.79
N ALA A 79 0.02 -3.26 5.37
CA ALA A 79 1.13 -2.98 4.46
C ALA A 79 0.63 -2.36 3.14
N LEU A 80 -0.33 -3.03 2.50
CA LEU A 80 -0.94 -2.54 1.25
C LEU A 80 -1.66 -1.21 1.43
N ALA A 81 -2.34 -1.00 2.56
CA ALA A 81 -3.02 0.27 2.84
C ALA A 81 -2.03 1.46 2.93
N HIS A 82 -0.88 1.27 3.57
CA HIS A 82 0.17 2.28 3.58
C HIS A 82 0.72 2.56 2.18
N ILE A 83 0.98 1.53 1.37
CA ILE A 83 1.49 1.70 0.00
C ILE A 83 0.43 2.37 -0.87
N ALA A 84 -0.83 1.92 -0.81
CA ALA A 84 -1.94 2.52 -1.57
C ALA A 84 -2.16 3.98 -1.19
N TYR A 85 -2.07 4.31 0.09
CA TYR A 85 -2.14 5.70 0.54
C TYR A 85 -0.99 6.56 0.00
N ALA A 86 0.24 6.03 -0.04
CA ALA A 86 1.36 6.70 -0.68
C ALA A 86 1.12 6.92 -2.19
N GLU A 87 0.51 5.94 -2.89
CA GLU A 87 0.15 6.08 -4.29
C GLU A 87 -0.98 7.12 -4.50
N LEU A 88 -1.98 7.15 -3.63
CA LEU A 88 -3.00 8.21 -3.66
C LEU A 88 -2.36 9.59 -3.53
N LEU A 89 -1.44 9.78 -2.60
CA LEU A 89 -0.70 11.04 -2.45
C LEU A 89 0.12 11.38 -3.70
N ARG A 90 0.70 10.38 -4.38
CA ARG A 90 1.47 10.57 -5.62
C ARG A 90 0.61 10.93 -6.83
N MET A 91 -0.55 10.34 -6.93
CA MET A 91 -1.49 10.63 -8.02
C MET A 91 -1.86 12.11 -8.04
N ASN A 92 -1.37 12.89 -7.06
CA ASN A 92 -1.65 14.31 -6.90
C ASN A 92 -3.15 14.56 -7.10
N ILE A 93 -3.92 13.67 -6.53
CA ILE A 93 -5.34 13.82 -6.48
C ILE A 93 -5.55 15.01 -5.61
N ASN A 94 -5.46 16.09 -6.26
CA ASN A 94 -5.46 17.45 -5.79
C ASN A 94 -5.08 17.51 -4.32
N ALA A 95 -3.85 17.82 -4.03
CA ALA A 95 -3.33 17.98 -2.69
C ALA A 95 -4.24 18.83 -1.79
N THR A 96 -5.11 19.60 -2.40
CA THR A 96 -6.21 20.30 -1.76
C THR A 96 -7.15 19.38 -1.02
N THR A 97 -7.47 18.20 -1.53
CA THR A 97 -8.44 17.32 -0.88
C THR A 97 -7.79 16.48 0.20
N PHE A 98 -6.50 16.12 0.02
CA PHE A 98 -5.79 15.26 0.95
C PHE A 98 -5.00 15.97 2.02
N GLY A 99 -4.61 17.14 1.78
CA GLY A 99 -3.61 17.71 2.63
C GLY A 99 -3.60 19.19 2.68
N SER A 100 -4.45 19.80 1.96
CA SER A 100 -4.79 21.10 2.36
C SER A 100 -5.66 20.97 3.63
N VAL A 101 -5.01 20.68 4.71
CA VAL A 101 -5.25 21.56 5.82
C VAL A 101 -5.19 22.92 5.17
N GLN A 102 -6.35 23.45 4.76
CA GLN A 102 -6.44 24.84 4.39
C GLN A 102 -5.76 25.55 5.52
N LYS A 103 -4.73 26.32 5.22
CA LYS A 103 -4.16 27.24 6.15
C LYS A 103 -5.25 28.21 6.58
N THR A 104 -5.97 27.83 7.57
CA THR A 104 -6.85 28.75 8.30
C THR A 104 -6.04 29.46 9.39
N ASP A 105 -4.78 29.04 9.57
CA ASP A 105 -3.92 29.63 10.60
C ASP A 105 -2.47 29.61 10.13
N ASP A 106 -1.72 30.67 10.37
CA ASP A 106 -0.29 30.83 10.05
C ASP A 106 0.62 29.84 10.77
N SER A 107 0.08 29.02 11.67
CA SER A 107 0.78 28.01 12.45
C SER A 107 0.74 26.60 11.86
N SER A 108 0.05 26.38 10.73
CA SER A 108 0.02 25.05 10.11
C SER A 108 1.38 24.75 9.46
N GLU A 109 2.14 23.82 10.06
CA GLU A 109 3.33 23.24 9.46
C GLU A 109 3.04 22.80 8.03
N ASN A 110 3.91 23.22 7.10
CA ASN A 110 3.87 22.72 5.73
C ASN A 110 4.18 21.22 5.75
N VAL A 111 3.16 20.39 5.76
CA VAL A 111 3.32 18.95 5.62
C VAL A 111 3.93 18.72 4.24
N ASN A 112 5.21 18.34 4.22
CA ASN A 112 5.90 18.03 2.98
C ASN A 112 5.27 16.77 2.35
N PRO A 113 4.52 16.86 1.24
CA PRO A 113 3.85 15.71 0.64
C PRO A 113 4.83 14.60 0.27
N THR A 114 6.04 14.98 -0.17
CA THR A 114 7.10 14.03 -0.53
C THR A 114 7.60 13.24 0.68
N ALA A 115 7.71 13.86 1.84
CA ALA A 115 8.11 13.19 3.08
C ALA A 115 7.05 12.18 3.51
N ASN A 116 5.76 12.53 3.43
CA ASN A 116 4.66 11.63 3.73
C ASN A 116 4.59 10.43 2.77
N ILE A 117 4.76 10.66 1.47
CA ILE A 117 4.81 9.59 0.47
C ILE A 117 5.95 8.61 0.81
N LYS A 118 7.16 9.12 1.06
CA LYS A 118 8.32 8.30 1.42
C LYS A 118 8.09 7.51 2.71
N TYR A 119 7.52 8.15 3.72
CA TYR A 119 7.20 7.52 5.00
C TYR A 119 6.23 6.35 4.82
N HIS A 120 5.07 6.59 4.22
CA HIS A 120 4.05 5.54 4.05
C HIS A 120 4.55 4.41 3.16
N LEU A 121 5.31 4.72 2.11
CA LEU A 121 5.91 3.70 1.27
C LEU A 121 6.91 2.84 2.03
N ALA A 122 7.81 3.44 2.80
CA ALA A 122 8.80 2.72 3.58
C ALA A 122 8.15 1.81 4.64
N VAL A 123 7.17 2.34 5.37
CA VAL A 123 6.41 1.59 6.38
C VAL A 123 5.65 0.43 5.75
N GLY A 124 4.95 0.66 4.64
CA GLY A 124 4.21 -0.38 3.94
C GLY A 124 5.12 -1.51 3.42
N LEU A 125 6.26 -1.17 2.82
CA LEU A 125 7.23 -2.15 2.35
C LEU A 125 7.87 -2.94 3.50
N GLN A 126 8.14 -2.31 4.64
CA GLN A 126 8.62 -3.00 5.83
C GLN A 126 7.60 -4.02 6.32
N TYR A 127 6.33 -3.64 6.47
CA TYR A 127 5.27 -4.55 6.93
C TYR A 127 5.04 -5.70 5.96
N ALA A 128 5.07 -5.44 4.65
CA ALA A 128 4.97 -6.50 3.64
C ALA A 128 6.13 -7.50 3.75
N ARG A 129 7.35 -6.99 3.95
CA ARG A 129 8.53 -7.84 4.15
C ARG A 129 8.41 -8.70 5.41
N GLU A 130 7.90 -8.15 6.52
CA GLU A 130 7.68 -8.90 7.76
C GLU A 130 6.78 -10.12 7.53
N VAL A 131 5.67 -9.94 6.80
CA VAL A 131 4.74 -11.02 6.47
C VAL A 131 5.41 -12.08 5.59
N VAL A 132 6.13 -11.67 4.55
CA VAL A 132 6.80 -12.60 3.62
C VAL A 132 7.90 -13.40 4.34
N VAL A 133 8.65 -12.77 5.21
CA VAL A 133 9.67 -13.45 6.04
C VAL A 133 9.02 -14.42 7.03
N ALA A 134 7.88 -14.09 7.62
CA ALA A 134 7.13 -14.99 8.49
C ALA A 134 6.62 -16.23 7.75
N LEU A 135 6.28 -16.10 6.46
CA LEU A 135 5.96 -17.22 5.56
C LEU A 135 7.19 -18.09 5.22
N GLY A 136 8.40 -17.65 5.57
CA GLY A 136 9.65 -18.33 5.20
C GLY A 136 10.10 -18.05 3.77
N ALA A 137 9.46 -17.12 3.07
CA ALA A 137 9.78 -16.73 1.72
C ALA A 137 10.82 -15.59 1.67
N LYS A 138 11.37 -15.35 0.48
CA LYS A 138 12.33 -14.27 0.25
C LYS A 138 11.62 -13.04 -0.28
N TRP A 139 11.92 -11.89 0.32
CA TRP A 139 11.56 -10.59 -0.22
C TRP A 139 12.66 -10.09 -1.14
N ALA A 140 12.38 -10.01 -2.44
CA ALA A 140 13.28 -9.35 -3.38
C ALA A 140 13.16 -7.83 -3.20
N ALA A 141 14.28 -7.14 -2.98
CA ALA A 141 14.26 -5.69 -2.98
C ALA A 141 13.72 -5.22 -4.34
N THR A 142 12.61 -4.51 -4.34
CA THR A 142 12.09 -3.86 -5.54
C THR A 142 13.10 -2.79 -5.98
N THR A 143 14.02 -3.17 -6.86
CA THR A 143 14.78 -2.21 -7.65
C THR A 143 13.74 -1.47 -8.49
N GLY A 144 13.52 -0.20 -8.15
CA GLY A 144 12.44 0.64 -8.63
C GLY A 144 12.00 0.31 -10.06
N VAL A 145 10.79 -0.22 -10.18
CA VAL A 145 10.11 -0.24 -11.47
C VAL A 145 10.06 1.21 -11.95
N ASN A 146 10.56 1.46 -13.13
CA ASN A 146 10.61 2.79 -13.72
C ASN A 146 9.18 3.28 -13.97
N ARG A 147 8.60 3.94 -12.97
CA ARG A 147 7.19 4.33 -12.91
C ARG A 147 6.84 5.46 -13.83
N GLU A 148 7.82 6.29 -14.18
CA GLU A 148 7.60 7.38 -15.12
C GLU A 148 7.05 6.85 -16.44
N SER A 149 7.48 5.65 -16.88
CA SER A 149 7.01 5.04 -18.10
C SER A 149 5.53 4.60 -18.07
N TYR A 150 4.99 4.24 -16.88
CA TYR A 150 3.60 3.80 -16.76
C TYR A 150 2.60 4.97 -16.80
N TYR A 151 2.89 6.02 -16.05
CA TYR A 151 2.04 7.21 -16.05
C TYR A 151 2.10 7.97 -17.38
N THR A 152 3.24 7.95 -18.06
CA THR A 152 3.40 8.54 -19.40
C THR A 152 2.59 7.77 -20.44
N ARG A 153 2.68 6.43 -20.45
CA ARG A 153 1.90 5.58 -21.38
C ARG A 153 0.39 5.73 -21.19
N ARG A 154 -0.09 5.91 -19.97
CA ARG A 154 -1.53 6.07 -19.71
C ARG A 154 -2.04 7.45 -20.12
N LYS A 155 -1.23 8.49 -20.01
CA LYS A 155 -1.57 9.83 -20.56
C LYS A 155 -1.66 9.82 -22.08
N GLU A 156 -0.78 9.09 -22.76
CA GLU A 156 -0.78 8.98 -24.22
C GLU A 156 -1.92 8.11 -24.77
N GLY A 157 -2.40 7.12 -24.00
CA GLY A 157 -3.51 6.23 -24.39
C GLY A 157 -4.92 6.80 -24.16
N ALA A 158 -5.07 7.84 -23.36
CA ALA A 158 -6.38 8.40 -22.98
C ALA A 158 -6.95 9.42 -23.98
N TRP A 159 -6.24 9.71 -25.09
CA TRP A 159 -6.62 10.71 -26.09
C TRP A 159 -6.71 10.15 -27.52
N ARG A 160 -7.06 8.88 -27.65
CA ARG A 160 -7.41 8.34 -28.97
C ARG A 160 -8.78 7.68 -28.96
#